data_a9fc0fe7445b596dedc48c09b15d788b
#
_entry.id   a9fc0fe7445b596dedc48c09b15d788b
#
_cell.length_a   1.000
_cell.length_b   1.000
_cell.length_c   1.000
_cell.angle_alpha   90.00
_cell.angle_beta   90.00
_cell.angle_gamma   90.00
#
_symmetry.space_group_name_H-M   'P 1'
#
loop_
_entity.id
_entity.type
_entity.pdbx_description
1 polymer ?
#
loop_
_entity_poly.entity_id
_entity_poly.type
_entity_poly.pdbx_seq_one_letter_code
_entity_poly.pdbx_strand_id
1 'polypeptide(L)'
;MASLNKILLIGNVGGDPEMRFTPSGVAVTTFSLATNRNITLPDGSIKKETEWFRITAWRKQAESCNQFLTKGKLVYVEGSLRTSTWDGKDGLKHTSLEVNADRVLFIDRQSAAPLPPEEGPAIEGDIEPEDIPF
;
A
#
# COMPACT_ATOMS: atom_id res chain seq x y z
N MET A 1 4.97 -28.25 11.36
CA MET A 1 3.84 -27.39 11.65
C MET A 1 3.60 -26.43 10.50
N ALA A 2 2.38 -26.31 10.08
CA ALA A 2 2.05 -25.44 8.96
C ALA A 2 1.59 -24.08 9.49
N SER A 3 1.96 -23.02 8.82
CA SER A 3 1.51 -21.69 9.19
C SER A 3 1.39 -20.82 7.95
N LEU A 4 0.56 -19.81 8.05
CA LEU A 4 0.39 -18.87 6.97
C LEU A 4 0.19 -17.48 7.56
N ASN A 5 0.90 -16.50 7.01
CA ASN A 5 0.70 -15.11 7.40
C ASN A 5 0.83 -14.29 6.14
N LYS A 6 -0.29 -13.82 5.63
CA LYS A 6 -0.28 -13.06 4.41
C LYS A 6 -1.32 -11.96 4.46
N ILE A 7 -0.92 -10.77 4.03
CA ILE A 7 -1.83 -9.65 3.98
C ILE A 7 -1.77 -9.04 2.59
N LEU A 8 -2.90 -8.59 2.10
CA LEU A 8 -3.02 -7.93 0.81
C LEU A 8 -3.63 -6.56 1.04
N LEU A 9 -2.98 -5.54 0.53
CA LEU A 9 -3.41 -4.17 0.75
C LEU A 9 -3.42 -3.39 -0.55
N ILE A 10 -4.41 -2.52 -0.70
CA ILE A 10 -4.39 -1.50 -1.74
C ILE A 10 -4.68 -0.21 -1.01
N GLY A 11 -3.81 0.75 -1.14
CA GLY A 11 -3.99 2.01 -0.44
C GLY A 11 -3.10 3.10 -1.00
N ASN A 12 -3.14 4.23 -0.32
CA ASN A 12 -2.37 5.39 -0.75
C ASN A 12 -1.18 5.61 0.15
N VAL A 13 -0.06 5.98 -0.48
CA VAL A 13 1.16 6.27 0.24
C VAL A 13 0.99 7.56 1.02
N GLY A 14 1.32 7.52 2.31
CA GLY A 14 1.06 8.64 3.19
C GLY A 14 2.15 9.69 3.22
N GLY A 15 3.33 9.38 2.72
CA GLY A 15 4.43 10.31 2.68
C GLY A 15 5.51 9.77 1.78
N ASP A 16 6.50 10.56 1.45
CA ASP A 16 7.55 10.08 0.57
C ASP A 16 8.31 8.93 1.22
N PRO A 17 8.68 7.92 0.46
CA PRO A 17 9.37 6.77 1.02
C PRO A 17 10.79 7.15 1.44
N GLU A 18 11.30 6.38 2.38
CA GLU A 18 12.63 6.58 2.90
C GLU A 18 13.46 5.35 2.62
N MET A 19 14.55 5.50 1.90
CA MET A 19 15.42 4.38 1.60
C MET A 19 16.72 4.51 2.38
N ARG A 20 17.20 3.39 2.90
CA ARG A 20 18.48 3.35 3.53
C ARG A 20 19.09 1.98 3.29
N PHE A 21 20.33 1.81 3.73
CA PHE A 21 21.01 0.55 3.53
C PHE A 21 21.35 -0.07 4.88
N THR A 22 21.23 -1.39 4.95
CA THR A 22 21.63 -2.10 6.16
C THR A 22 23.14 -2.11 6.24
N PRO A 23 23.72 -2.46 7.39
CA PRO A 23 25.18 -2.56 7.49
C PRO A 23 25.77 -3.52 6.49
N SER A 24 25.00 -4.51 6.03
CA SER A 24 25.50 -5.44 5.02
C SER A 24 25.29 -4.93 3.60
N GLY A 25 24.76 -3.72 3.43
CA GLY A 25 24.63 -3.15 2.09
C GLY A 25 23.31 -3.44 1.38
N VAL A 26 22.31 -3.92 2.08
CA VAL A 26 21.05 -4.25 1.46
C VAL A 26 20.12 -3.04 1.50
N ALA A 27 19.51 -2.70 0.37
CA ALA A 27 18.60 -1.58 0.29
C ALA A 27 17.28 -1.90 0.98
N VAL A 28 16.78 -0.96 1.77
CA VAL A 28 15.51 -1.08 2.48
C VAL A 28 14.76 0.22 2.34
N THR A 29 13.52 0.14 1.89
CA THR A 29 12.67 1.32 1.79
C THR A 29 11.44 1.13 2.66
N THR A 30 11.11 2.15 3.44
CA THR A 30 9.91 2.13 4.27
C THR A 30 8.99 3.27 3.86
N PHE A 31 7.71 3.01 3.94
CA PHE A 31 6.72 4.06 3.69
C PHE A 31 5.43 3.70 4.42
N SER A 32 4.60 4.69 4.65
CA SER A 32 3.31 4.45 5.29
C SER A 32 2.25 4.31 4.22
N LEU A 33 1.28 3.44 4.48
CA LEU A 33 0.21 3.17 3.55
C LEU A 33 -1.11 3.30 4.29
N ALA A 34 -2.02 4.05 3.71
CA ALA A 34 -3.33 4.26 4.32
C ALA A 34 -4.37 3.50 3.54
N THR A 35 -5.17 2.71 4.23
CA THR A 35 -6.33 2.08 3.64
C THR A 35 -7.56 2.69 4.28
N ASN A 36 -8.56 3.01 3.48
CA ASN A 36 -9.75 3.66 3.95
C ASN A 36 -10.96 2.77 3.73
N ARG A 37 -11.90 2.83 4.64
CA ARG A 37 -13.16 2.14 4.44
C ARG A 37 -14.27 2.94 5.07
N ASN A 38 -15.49 2.75 4.57
CA ASN A 38 -16.65 3.41 5.11
C ASN A 38 -17.41 2.42 5.95
N ILE A 39 -17.83 2.88 7.13
CA ILE A 39 -18.59 2.06 8.05
C ILE A 39 -19.94 2.72 8.22
N THR A 40 -21.01 1.92 8.08
CA THR A 40 -22.35 2.43 8.31
C THR A 40 -22.67 2.29 9.78
N LEU A 41 -23.00 3.40 10.41
CA LEU A 41 -23.30 3.40 11.84
C LEU A 41 -24.77 3.03 12.05
N PRO A 42 -25.12 2.66 13.27
CA PRO A 42 -26.52 2.26 13.55
C PRO A 42 -27.54 3.33 13.20
N ASP A 43 -27.16 4.59 13.23
CA ASP A 43 -28.09 5.66 12.90
C ASP A 43 -28.18 5.91 11.40
N GLY A 44 -27.51 5.09 10.60
CA GLY A 44 -27.55 5.25 9.15
C GLY A 44 -26.50 6.15 8.57
N SER A 45 -25.75 6.83 9.39
CA SER A 45 -24.70 7.71 8.88
C SER A 45 -23.48 6.87 8.50
N ILE A 46 -22.59 7.46 7.72
CA ILE A 46 -21.39 6.79 7.25
C ILE A 46 -20.17 7.43 7.89
N LYS A 47 -19.32 6.60 8.45
CA LYS A 47 -18.08 7.05 9.04
C LYS A 47 -16.92 6.49 8.23
N LYS A 48 -15.93 7.32 7.95
CA LYS A 48 -14.76 6.88 7.24
C LYS A 48 -13.68 6.52 8.23
N GLU A 49 -13.11 5.33 8.07
CA GLU A 49 -12.02 4.89 8.92
C GLU A 49 -10.77 4.70 8.09
N THR A 50 -9.64 5.10 8.63
CA THR A 50 -8.35 4.96 7.97
C THR A 50 -7.47 4.08 8.84
N GLU A 51 -6.88 3.06 8.21
CA GLU A 51 -5.95 2.20 8.89
C GLU A 51 -4.58 2.45 8.29
N TRP A 52 -3.57 2.62 9.13
CA TRP A 52 -2.22 2.91 8.69
C TRP A 52 -1.32 1.71 8.85
N PHE A 53 -0.54 1.44 7.81
CA PHE A 53 0.42 0.35 7.83
C PHE A 53 1.79 0.90 7.50
N ARG A 54 2.81 0.35 8.14
CA ARG A 54 4.18 0.69 7.82
C ARG A 54 4.72 -0.42 6.93
N ILE A 55 5.09 -0.09 5.72
CA ILE A 55 5.51 -1.06 4.72
C ILE A 55 7.02 -1.04 4.61
N THR A 56 7.64 -2.21 4.59
CA THR A 56 9.08 -2.33 4.39
C THR A 56 9.32 -3.17 3.15
N ALA A 57 10.08 -2.62 2.22
CA ALA A 57 10.46 -3.32 0.99
C ALA A 57 11.96 -3.48 0.97
N TRP A 58 12.44 -4.53 0.31
CA TRP A 58 13.84 -4.92 0.34
C TRP A 58 14.44 -5.04 -1.05
N ARG A 59 15.73 -4.76 -1.16
CA ARG A 59 16.53 -5.01 -2.36
C ARG A 59 16.00 -4.26 -3.57
N LYS A 60 15.80 -4.92 -4.68
CA LYS A 60 15.34 -4.24 -5.88
C LYS A 60 13.98 -3.59 -5.69
N GLN A 61 13.12 -4.23 -4.92
CA GLN A 61 11.82 -3.68 -4.66
C GLN A 61 11.94 -2.40 -3.85
N ALA A 62 12.92 -2.33 -2.95
CA ALA A 62 13.17 -1.12 -2.18
C ALA A 62 13.58 0.00 -3.12
N GLU A 63 14.43 -0.30 -4.09
CA GLU A 63 14.87 0.70 -5.05
C GLU A 63 13.72 1.21 -5.90
N SER A 64 12.87 0.29 -6.36
CA SER A 64 11.71 0.69 -7.16
C SER A 64 10.77 1.57 -6.35
N CYS A 65 10.53 1.19 -5.10
CA CYS A 65 9.64 1.98 -4.26
C CYS A 65 10.21 3.37 -4.03
N ASN A 66 11.50 3.46 -3.77
CA ASN A 66 12.12 4.74 -3.55
C ASN A 66 12.07 5.62 -4.79
N GLN A 67 12.19 5.00 -5.95
CA GLN A 67 12.23 5.74 -7.20
C GLN A 67 10.86 6.21 -7.65
N PHE A 68 9.85 5.38 -7.52
CA PHE A 68 8.54 5.66 -8.10
C PHE A 68 7.45 6.09 -7.15
N LEU A 69 7.60 5.89 -5.85
CA LEU A 69 6.54 6.26 -4.93
C LEU A 69 6.69 7.69 -4.43
N THR A 70 5.57 8.36 -4.34
CA THR A 70 5.51 9.67 -3.69
C THR A 70 4.21 9.70 -2.93
N LYS A 71 4.07 10.68 -2.05
CA LYS A 71 2.87 10.84 -1.26
C LYS A 71 1.63 10.85 -2.14
N GLY A 72 0.64 10.08 -1.79
CA GLY A 72 -0.63 10.03 -2.50
C GLY A 72 -0.75 8.94 -3.55
N LYS A 73 0.34 8.31 -3.93
CA LYS A 73 0.28 7.27 -4.95
C LYS A 73 -0.50 6.06 -4.47
N LEU A 74 -1.18 5.41 -5.40
CA LEU A 74 -1.94 4.21 -5.11
C LEU A 74 -1.10 2.98 -5.41
N VAL A 75 -1.00 2.08 -4.46
CA VAL A 75 -0.18 0.89 -4.63
C VAL A 75 -0.86 -0.35 -4.05
N TYR A 76 -0.45 -1.49 -4.57
CA TYR A 76 -0.87 -2.78 -4.07
C TYR A 76 0.33 -3.43 -3.38
N VAL A 77 0.13 -3.95 -2.18
CA VAL A 77 1.19 -4.58 -1.41
C VAL A 77 0.76 -5.96 -0.95
N GLU A 78 1.64 -6.92 -1.13
CA GLU A 78 1.46 -8.27 -0.63
C GLU A 78 2.59 -8.55 0.32
N GLY A 79 2.29 -9.11 1.46
CA GLY A 79 3.38 -9.44 2.39
C GLY A 79 2.88 -10.11 3.63
N SER A 80 3.71 -10.09 4.66
CA SER A 80 3.35 -10.65 5.95
C SER A 80 3.17 -9.53 6.95
N LEU A 81 2.23 -9.72 7.85
CA LEU A 81 1.89 -8.72 8.83
C LEU A 81 2.51 -9.06 10.17
N ARG A 82 3.01 -8.06 10.86
CA ARG A 82 3.41 -8.25 12.23
C ARG A 82 3.08 -6.96 12.97
N THR A 83 2.92 -7.07 14.26
CA THR A 83 2.65 -5.90 15.08
C THR A 83 3.86 -5.60 15.92
N SER A 84 4.04 -4.33 16.20
CA SER A 84 5.11 -3.86 17.05
C SER A 84 4.48 -2.99 18.12
N THR A 85 4.74 -3.30 19.37
CA THR A 85 4.18 -2.55 20.48
C THR A 85 5.30 -1.97 21.31
N TRP A 86 5.16 -0.72 21.68
CA TRP A 86 6.18 -0.08 22.50
C TRP A 86 5.50 0.90 23.45
N ASP A 87 6.22 1.28 24.50
CA ASP A 87 5.72 2.25 25.45
C ASP A 87 6.09 3.64 24.96
N GLY A 88 5.10 4.51 24.87
CA GLY A 88 5.35 5.86 24.44
C GLY A 88 5.77 6.75 25.60
N LYS A 89 6.25 7.94 25.26
CA LYS A 89 6.63 8.90 26.29
C LYS A 89 5.45 9.38 27.09
N ASP A 90 4.26 9.20 26.53
CA ASP A 90 3.05 9.59 27.25
C ASP A 90 2.59 8.53 28.22
N GLY A 91 3.36 7.46 28.39
CA GLY A 91 2.99 6.40 29.31
C GLY A 91 2.01 5.40 28.76
N LEU A 92 1.63 5.54 27.49
CA LEU A 92 0.68 4.63 26.88
C LEU A 92 1.38 3.67 25.94
N LYS A 93 0.77 2.51 25.73
CA LYS A 93 1.30 1.55 24.77
C LYS A 93 0.84 1.91 23.39
N HIS A 94 1.77 1.86 22.46
CA HIS A 94 1.47 2.15 21.07
C HIS A 94 1.72 0.90 20.23
N THR A 95 0.87 0.68 19.26
CA THR A 95 1.00 -0.49 18.38
C THR A 95 1.07 -0.02 16.94
N SER A 96 2.02 -0.59 16.22
CA SER A 96 2.18 -0.30 14.81
C SER A 96 1.94 -1.58 14.02
N LEU A 97 1.21 -1.45 12.91
CA LEU A 97 0.98 -2.57 12.01
C LEU A 97 2.06 -2.51 10.95
N GLU A 98 2.93 -3.50 10.93
CA GLU A 98 4.06 -3.51 10.02
C GLU A 98 3.91 -4.63 9.01
N VAL A 99 4.20 -4.32 7.76
CA VAL A 99 4.09 -5.29 6.68
C VAL A 99 5.44 -5.42 6.02
N ASN A 100 5.93 -6.66 5.97
CA ASN A 100 7.16 -6.95 5.28
C ASN A 100 6.74 -7.31 3.86
N ALA A 101 6.98 -6.44 2.91
CA ALA A 101 6.43 -6.60 1.57
C ALA A 101 7.17 -7.67 0.78
N ASP A 102 6.41 -8.60 0.22
CA ASP A 102 6.96 -9.57 -0.71
C ASP A 102 6.81 -9.05 -2.13
N ARG A 103 5.80 -8.21 -2.36
CA ARG A 103 5.52 -7.71 -3.69
C ARG A 103 4.81 -6.38 -3.60
N VAL A 104 5.25 -5.42 -4.39
CA VAL A 104 4.62 -4.10 -4.46
C VAL A 104 4.35 -3.80 -5.92
N LEU A 105 3.12 -3.47 -6.24
CA LEU A 105 2.74 -3.09 -7.59
C LEU A 105 2.24 -1.66 -7.59
N PHE A 106 2.67 -0.89 -8.56
CA PHE A 106 2.28 0.52 -8.67
C PHE A 106 1.08 0.61 -9.59
N ILE A 107 -0.08 0.94 -9.02
CA ILE A 107 -1.30 0.95 -9.80
C ILE A 107 -1.87 2.34 -10.05
N ASP A 108 -1.21 3.36 -9.55
CA ASP A 108 -1.65 4.71 -9.81
C ASP A 108 -1.30 5.04 -11.25
N ARG A 109 -2.32 5.24 -12.07
CA ARG A 109 -2.10 5.44 -13.46
C ARG A 109 -2.43 6.77 -13.95
N GLN A 110 -2.56 7.71 -13.08
CA GLN A 110 -2.94 8.98 -13.54
C GLN A 110 -1.96 9.47 -14.52
N SER A 111 -0.81 9.01 -14.38
CA SER A 111 0.13 9.47 -15.32
C SER A 111 -0.16 8.84 -16.61
N ALA A 112 -0.70 7.76 -16.52
CA ALA A 112 -0.93 7.17 -17.73
C ALA A 112 -2.02 7.76 -18.39
N ALA A 113 -2.40 8.33 -17.97
CA ALA A 113 -3.25 8.77 -18.56
C ALA A 113 -3.42 8.94 -19.69
N PRO A 114 -3.32 9.03 -20.03
CA PRO A 114 -3.66 9.17 -21.08
C PRO A 114 -4.07 8.22 -21.89
N LEU A 115 -4.37 7.76 -21.70
CA LEU A 115 -4.59 7.20 -22.34
C LEU A 115 -5.19 7.12 -23.27
N PRO A 116 -5.11 6.95 -23.72
CA PRO A 116 -5.53 6.91 -24.58
C PRO A 116 -6.35 6.50 -25.07
N PRO A 117 -6.46 6.45 -25.08
CA PRO A 117 -7.17 6.17 -25.50
C PRO A 117 -7.75 5.60 -26.01
N GLU A 118 -7.61 5.42 -25.81
CA GLU A 118 -8.04 5.10 -26.23
C GLU A 118 -8.45 4.57 -26.59
N GLU A 119 -8.37 4.37 -26.46
CA GLU A 119 -8.77 4.08 -26.77
C GLU A 119 -9.20 3.65 -27.05
N GLY A 120 -9.34 3.45 -27.06
CA GLY A 120 -9.87 3.25 -27.18
C GLY A 120 -10.41 2.58 -27.46
N PRO A 121 -10.33 2.42 -27.67
CA PRO A 121 -10.96 1.85 -27.84
C PRO A 121 -11.46 1.16 -27.73
N ALA A 122 -11.29 0.87 -27.57
CA ALA A 122 -11.71 0.37 -27.44
C ALA A 122 -12.03 -0.17 -27.13
N ILE A 123 -11.84 -0.34 -26.87
CA ILE A 123 -12.26 -0.65 -26.50
C ILE A 123 -12.83 -0.69 -26.31
N GLU A 124 -12.93 -0.68 -26.31
CA GLU A 124 -13.52 -0.63 -26.01
C GLU A 124 -14.21 -0.83 -25.73
N GLY A 125 -14.37 -0.81 -25.83
CA GLY A 125 -15.04 -0.95 -25.36
C GLY A 125 -15.61 -1.78 -25.23
N ASP A 126 -15.38 -2.10 -25.68
CA ASP A 126 -15.80 -3.17 -25.47
C ASP A 126 -15.34 -3.70 -24.47
N ILE A 127 -14.60 -3.25 -23.89
CA ILE A 127 -14.30 -3.76 -22.83
C ILE A 127 -15.34 -3.79 -21.99
N GLU A 128 -15.74 -4.75 -21.66
CA GLU A 128 -16.77 -4.78 -20.94
C GLU A 128 -16.44 -4.73 -19.59
N PRO A 129 -17.23 -4.41 -18.78
CA PRO A 129 -17.00 -4.30 -17.40
C PRO A 129 -16.60 -5.58 -16.80
N GLU A 130 -16.97 -6.65 -17.37
CA GLU A 130 -16.57 -7.86 -16.78
C GLU A 130 -15.14 -8.10 -16.99
N ASP A 131 -14.50 -7.33 -17.78
CA ASP A 131 -13.10 -7.48 -17.91
C ASP A 131 -12.36 -6.88 -16.78
N ILE A 132 -13.02 -6.27 -15.88
CA ILE A 132 -12.34 -5.65 -14.80
C ILE A 132 -12.17 -6.63 -13.71
N PRO A 133 -10.96 -6.98 -13.37
CA PRO A 133 -10.75 -7.96 -12.35
C PRO A 133 -10.84 -7.32 -11.00
N PHE A 134 -11.35 -8.00 -10.10
CA PHE A 134 -11.40 -7.51 -8.75
C PHE A 134 -11.08 -8.57 -7.79
#